data_419bc891be87e6cac1d1d13ff4e55fc9
#
_entry.id   419bc891be87e6cac1d1d13ff4e55fc9
#
_cell.length_a   1.000
_cell.length_b   1.000
_cell.length_c   1.000
_cell.angle_alpha   90.00
_cell.angle_beta   90.00
_cell.angle_gamma   90.00
#
_symmetry.space_group_name_H-M   'P 1'
#
loop_
_entity.id
_entity.type
_entity.pdbx_description
1 polymer ?
#
loop_
_entity_poly.entity_id
_entity_poly.type
_entity_poly.pdbx_seq_one_letter_code
_entity_poly.pdbx_strand_id
1 'polypeptide(L)'
;MNHIISRRTFLRRASLWAGAAAMGPSIVPSSVLGLDGGVAPSNRIGLGFIGQGGRGQGIAPGFLGAGSQAIAVCDVWSNRADAAKQRLGAARAYTDFRELLARDDIDAVVIATPEHWHVPIAIAAAKAGKDIYCEKSLGTTVAEGRILCDTIKRYGRVFQFGTQQRSEQNFRRACELVRNGRIGKLHTIMITVPGGGTRQLLAPSPPPKELDFDMWLGPAPAIPYVGQALDDRWAGMPDYAVGFLSTWGVHHSDIAQWGHDTELSGPVEIEGKGDYLNVEFCNIANEWRAECTFADGVKLIHYSAGKAPAPLQGDSEGVLFEGSEGSVYVRRGNVLETTPVSLKTSEILPQEIHLYESNNHADNFLDCVRTRRQTISPVEVAQRSTTISLLCDIAMRLGRKVKWDPVTETFPGDDAANRLLSRTMRGPWQV
;
A
#
# COMPACT_ATOMS: atom_id res chain seq x y z
N MET A 1 -0.34 30.06 76.46
CA MET A 1 1.07 29.64 76.17
C MET A 1 1.13 29.27 74.69
N ASN A 2 1.67 30.17 73.88
CA ASN A 2 1.79 29.90 72.45
C ASN A 2 3.13 29.18 72.22
N HIS A 3 3.06 27.89 71.90
CA HIS A 3 4.24 27.15 71.49
C HIS A 3 4.67 27.53 70.09
N ILE A 4 5.68 28.38 69.97
CA ILE A 4 6.30 28.70 68.65
C ILE A 4 7.19 27.52 68.27
N ILE A 5 6.73 26.76 67.26
CA ILE A 5 7.49 25.66 66.68
C ILE A 5 8.71 26.27 65.95
N SER A 6 9.94 25.85 66.30
CA SER A 6 11.15 26.34 65.65
C SER A 6 11.21 25.92 64.18
N ARG A 7 11.84 26.77 63.32
CA ARG A 7 12.04 26.43 61.89
C ARG A 7 12.67 25.05 61.67
N ARG A 8 13.56 24.65 62.57
CA ARG A 8 14.25 23.33 62.52
C ARG A 8 13.32 22.19 62.80
N THR A 9 12.39 22.35 63.71
CA THR A 9 11.35 21.32 64.07
C THR A 9 10.29 21.22 62.95
N PHE A 10 9.95 22.34 62.32
CA PHE A 10 9.06 22.35 61.17
C PHE A 10 9.68 21.62 59.96
N LEU A 11 10.93 21.91 59.60
CA LEU A 11 11.63 21.28 58.48
C LEU A 11 11.83 19.78 58.72
N ARG A 12 12.14 19.35 59.96
CA ARG A 12 12.28 17.93 60.33
C ARG A 12 10.94 17.18 60.20
N ARG A 13 9.83 17.81 60.59
CA ARG A 13 8.49 17.21 60.41
C ARG A 13 8.06 17.22 58.95
N ALA A 14 8.33 18.25 58.20
CA ALA A 14 8.06 18.32 56.78
C ALA A 14 8.82 17.26 55.97
N SER A 15 10.09 17.00 56.28
CA SER A 15 10.88 15.94 55.63
C SER A 15 10.42 14.53 55.99
N LEU A 16 9.92 14.30 57.22
CA LEU A 16 9.31 13.02 57.62
C LEU A 16 7.96 12.76 56.86
N TRP A 17 7.15 13.80 56.66
CA TRP A 17 5.90 13.68 55.91
C TRP A 17 6.13 13.55 54.40
N ALA A 18 7.15 14.23 53.83
CA ALA A 18 7.53 14.04 52.43
C ALA A 18 8.11 12.65 52.15
N GLY A 19 8.88 12.08 53.10
CA GLY A 19 9.37 10.70 52.99
C GLY A 19 8.24 9.62 53.09
N ALA A 20 7.23 9.87 53.93
CA ALA A 20 6.09 8.96 54.06
C ALA A 20 5.15 9.04 52.84
N ALA A 21 5.02 10.21 52.19
CA ALA A 21 4.25 10.36 50.93
C ALA A 21 4.94 9.67 49.74
N ALA A 22 6.27 9.53 49.77
CA ALA A 22 7.02 8.82 48.72
C ALA A 22 7.00 7.30 48.86
N MET A 23 6.56 6.79 50.02
CA MET A 23 6.40 5.34 50.29
C MET A 23 4.95 4.87 50.33
N GLY A 24 4.00 5.70 49.89
CA GLY A 24 2.61 5.25 49.69
C GLY A 24 2.51 4.26 48.53
N PRO A 25 1.62 3.24 48.62
CA PRO A 25 1.43 2.31 47.50
C PRO A 25 0.98 3.10 46.28
N SER A 26 1.74 2.99 45.17
CA SER A 26 1.33 3.52 43.90
C SER A 26 0.13 2.72 43.41
N ILE A 27 -1.07 3.28 43.42
CA ILE A 27 -2.23 2.67 42.79
C ILE A 27 -2.05 2.77 41.31
N VAL A 28 -1.59 1.70 40.66
CA VAL A 28 -1.52 1.55 39.22
C VAL A 28 -2.87 1.07 38.74
N PRO A 29 -3.58 1.84 37.86
CA PRO A 29 -4.86 1.38 37.31
C PRO A 29 -4.73 0.00 36.63
N SER A 30 -5.74 -0.86 36.74
CA SER A 30 -5.75 -2.19 36.10
C SER A 30 -5.49 -2.14 34.61
N SER A 31 -5.94 -1.07 33.94
CA SER A 31 -5.72 -0.81 32.51
C SER A 31 -4.24 -0.60 32.15
N VAL A 32 -3.41 -0.09 33.08
CA VAL A 32 -1.95 0.10 32.90
C VAL A 32 -1.21 -1.22 33.06
N LEU A 33 -1.78 -2.13 33.86
CA LEU A 33 -1.22 -3.47 34.12
C LEU A 33 -1.70 -4.52 33.12
N GLY A 34 -2.60 -4.16 32.18
CA GLY A 34 -3.19 -5.12 31.25
C GLY A 34 -4.09 -6.17 31.92
N LEU A 35 -4.66 -5.86 33.09
CA LEU A 35 -5.63 -6.70 33.77
C LEU A 35 -7.01 -6.57 33.11
N ASP A 36 -7.92 -7.49 33.43
CA ASP A 36 -9.28 -7.53 32.86
C ASP A 36 -9.36 -7.68 31.34
N GLY A 37 -8.38 -8.37 30.70
CA GLY A 37 -8.32 -8.60 29.27
C GLY A 37 -7.81 -7.42 28.46
N GLY A 38 -7.37 -6.34 29.10
CA GLY A 38 -6.75 -5.19 28.45
C GLY A 38 -5.27 -5.45 28.09
N VAL A 39 -4.78 -4.83 27.01
CA VAL A 39 -3.34 -4.80 26.68
C VAL A 39 -2.71 -3.59 27.38
N ALA A 40 -1.67 -3.82 28.20
CA ALA A 40 -0.92 -2.73 28.83
C ALA A 40 -0.38 -1.77 27.76
N PRO A 41 -0.37 -0.43 28.00
CA PRO A 41 0.10 0.54 27.02
C PRO A 41 1.50 0.24 26.50
N SER A 42 2.42 -0.27 27.34
CA SER A 42 3.77 -0.67 26.95
C SER A 42 3.83 -1.89 26.00
N ASN A 43 2.74 -2.64 25.89
CA ASN A 43 2.63 -3.82 25.02
C ASN A 43 1.82 -3.54 23.76
N ARG A 44 1.34 -2.32 23.57
CA ARG A 44 0.64 -1.90 22.37
C ARG A 44 1.62 -1.52 21.29
N ILE A 45 1.30 -1.85 20.03
CA ILE A 45 2.08 -1.39 18.88
C ILE A 45 1.87 0.11 18.74
N GLY A 46 2.96 0.89 18.83
CA GLY A 46 2.97 2.32 18.57
C GLY A 46 2.96 2.59 17.07
N LEU A 47 1.91 3.26 16.57
CA LEU A 47 1.72 3.53 15.14
C LEU A 47 1.97 4.98 14.78
N GLY A 48 2.72 5.19 13.68
CA GLY A 48 2.82 6.44 12.97
C GLY A 48 1.99 6.40 11.68
N PHE A 49 1.18 7.42 11.41
CA PHE A 49 0.38 7.51 10.20
C PHE A 49 0.91 8.62 9.30
N ILE A 50 1.34 8.29 8.07
CA ILE A 50 1.95 9.22 7.12
C ILE A 50 1.05 9.31 5.88
N GLY A 51 0.59 10.54 5.56
CA GLY A 51 -0.42 10.79 4.53
C GLY A 51 -1.85 10.63 5.08
N GLN A 52 -2.53 11.77 5.29
CA GLN A 52 -3.86 11.84 5.87
C GLN A 52 -4.89 12.45 4.89
N GLY A 53 -4.66 12.21 3.60
CA GLY A 53 -5.66 12.41 2.54
C GLY A 53 -6.82 11.41 2.64
N GLY A 54 -7.71 11.38 1.66
CA GLY A 54 -8.91 10.53 1.68
C GLY A 54 -8.63 9.06 2.01
N ARG A 55 -7.59 8.47 1.40
CA ARG A 55 -7.22 7.07 1.66
C ARG A 55 -6.68 6.86 3.07
N GLY A 56 -5.74 7.68 3.52
CA GLY A 56 -5.19 7.60 4.88
C GLY A 56 -6.27 7.73 5.96
N GLN A 57 -7.21 8.65 5.75
CA GLN A 57 -8.36 8.82 6.65
C GLN A 57 -9.23 7.55 6.71
N GLY A 58 -9.46 6.92 5.56
CA GLY A 58 -10.32 5.75 5.46
C GLY A 58 -9.74 4.49 6.09
N ILE A 59 -8.42 4.30 6.03
CA ILE A 59 -7.78 3.07 6.53
C ILE A 59 -7.29 3.18 7.97
N ALA A 60 -6.88 4.36 8.44
CA ALA A 60 -6.24 4.53 9.75
C ALA A 60 -7.05 3.93 10.92
N PRO A 61 -8.40 4.09 10.99
CA PRO A 61 -9.17 3.48 12.07
C PRO A 61 -9.06 1.95 12.13
N GLY A 62 -8.87 1.28 11.00
CA GLY A 62 -8.75 -0.18 10.94
C GLY A 62 -7.49 -0.73 11.62
N PHE A 63 -6.48 0.11 11.85
CA PHE A 63 -5.25 -0.25 12.57
C PHE A 63 -5.31 0.01 14.06
N LEU A 64 -6.38 0.63 14.57
CA LEU A 64 -6.51 1.02 15.97
C LEU A 64 -7.42 0.06 16.74
N GLY A 65 -6.93 -0.39 17.88
CA GLY A 65 -7.66 -1.33 18.75
C GLY A 65 -6.96 -1.55 20.07
N ALA A 66 -7.37 -2.56 20.82
CA ALA A 66 -6.82 -2.84 22.15
C ALA A 66 -5.30 -3.08 22.14
N GLY A 67 -4.75 -3.58 21.03
CA GLY A 67 -3.33 -3.94 20.91
C GLY A 67 -2.47 -2.95 20.13
N SER A 68 -2.98 -1.76 19.80
CA SER A 68 -2.28 -0.73 19.04
C SER A 68 -2.73 0.66 19.44
N GLN A 69 -1.94 1.67 19.16
CA GLN A 69 -2.26 3.06 19.47
C GLN A 69 -1.62 4.03 18.46
N ALA A 70 -2.31 5.13 18.15
CA ALA A 70 -1.75 6.20 17.35
C ALA A 70 -0.79 7.04 18.21
N ILE A 71 0.49 7.06 17.86
CA ILE A 71 1.51 7.87 18.53
C ILE A 71 1.64 9.22 17.85
N ALA A 72 1.75 9.22 16.52
CA ALA A 72 1.91 10.44 15.74
C ALA A 72 1.28 10.31 14.36
N VAL A 73 0.96 11.46 13.79
CA VAL A 73 0.49 11.62 12.42
C VAL A 73 1.40 12.57 11.64
N CYS A 74 1.48 12.40 10.33
CA CYS A 74 2.23 13.30 9.46
C CYS A 74 1.44 13.54 8.17
N ASP A 75 1.34 14.79 7.75
CA ASP A 75 0.84 15.19 6.44
C ASP A 75 1.47 16.54 6.06
N VAL A 76 1.86 16.71 4.81
CA VAL A 76 2.41 17.98 4.29
C VAL A 76 1.40 19.14 4.30
N TRP A 77 0.11 18.82 4.47
CA TRP A 77 -0.94 19.78 4.81
C TRP A 77 -1.06 19.88 6.34
N SER A 78 -0.62 20.97 6.94
CA SER A 78 -0.64 21.16 8.39
C SER A 78 -2.03 21.01 9.00
N ASN A 79 -3.07 21.53 8.33
CA ASN A 79 -4.46 21.40 8.76
C ASN A 79 -4.96 19.93 8.71
N ARG A 80 -4.53 19.11 7.73
CA ARG A 80 -4.85 17.67 7.68
C ARG A 80 -4.14 16.90 8.79
N ALA A 81 -2.88 17.24 9.07
CA ALA A 81 -2.14 16.64 10.18
C ALA A 81 -2.80 16.94 11.53
N ASP A 82 -3.20 18.19 11.79
CA ASP A 82 -3.89 18.58 13.03
C ASP A 82 -5.25 17.91 13.18
N ALA A 83 -6.04 17.86 12.11
CA ALA A 83 -7.32 17.17 12.12
C ALA A 83 -7.16 15.64 12.35
N ALA A 84 -6.15 15.01 11.75
CA ALA A 84 -5.85 13.60 11.96
C ALA A 84 -5.39 13.31 13.38
N LYS A 85 -4.54 14.17 13.97
CA LYS A 85 -4.13 14.08 15.38
C LYS A 85 -5.35 14.03 16.31
N GLN A 86 -6.32 14.91 16.12
CA GLN A 86 -7.53 14.94 16.94
C GLN A 86 -8.39 13.69 16.71
N ARG A 87 -8.63 13.30 15.46
CA ARG A 87 -9.47 12.16 15.08
C ARG A 87 -8.93 10.83 15.60
N LEU A 88 -7.61 10.61 15.53
CA LEU A 88 -6.96 9.36 15.93
C LEU A 88 -6.47 9.35 17.37
N GLY A 89 -6.60 10.46 18.11
CA GLY A 89 -6.10 10.60 19.48
C GLY A 89 -4.56 10.55 19.57
N ALA A 90 -3.86 10.91 18.49
CA ALA A 90 -2.41 10.90 18.46
C ALA A 90 -1.79 12.01 19.32
N ALA A 91 -0.64 11.74 19.90
CA ALA A 91 0.05 12.72 20.77
C ALA A 91 0.65 13.90 19.98
N ARG A 92 1.08 13.68 18.74
CA ARG A 92 1.80 14.65 17.91
C ARG A 92 1.32 14.65 16.46
N ALA A 93 1.42 15.84 15.83
CA ALA A 93 1.28 16.03 14.40
C ALA A 93 2.59 16.63 13.85
N TYR A 94 2.99 16.19 12.67
CA TYR A 94 4.19 16.62 11.95
C TYR A 94 3.83 16.96 10.51
N THR A 95 4.61 17.83 9.88
CA THR A 95 4.57 18.08 8.44
C THR A 95 5.73 17.40 7.70
N ASP A 96 6.77 17.01 8.40
CA ASP A 96 7.91 16.24 7.90
C ASP A 96 7.89 14.82 8.48
N PHE A 97 7.80 13.82 7.61
CA PHE A 97 7.79 12.41 8.03
C PHE A 97 9.07 11.95 8.72
N ARG A 98 10.20 12.63 8.48
CA ARG A 98 11.49 12.30 9.11
C ARG A 98 11.45 12.55 10.61
N GLU A 99 10.73 13.58 11.06
CA GLU A 99 10.53 13.85 12.49
C GLU A 99 9.68 12.76 13.16
N LEU A 100 8.65 12.26 12.45
CA LEU A 100 7.86 11.13 12.93
C LEU A 100 8.70 9.86 13.02
N LEU A 101 9.51 9.56 12.00
CA LEU A 101 10.37 8.37 11.96
C LEU A 101 11.50 8.39 13.02
N ALA A 102 11.94 9.56 13.46
CA ALA A 102 12.96 9.72 14.49
C ALA A 102 12.47 9.39 15.91
N ARG A 103 11.17 9.09 16.10
CA ARG A 103 10.62 8.74 17.41
C ARG A 103 10.88 7.28 17.76
N ASP A 104 11.34 7.04 18.98
CA ASP A 104 11.62 5.68 19.49
C ASP A 104 10.35 4.94 19.94
N ASP A 105 9.25 5.66 20.22
CA ASP A 105 7.96 5.08 20.66
C ASP A 105 7.02 4.69 19.50
N ILE A 106 7.50 4.74 18.26
CA ILE A 106 6.82 4.23 17.07
C ILE A 106 7.46 2.90 16.67
N ASP A 107 6.65 1.83 16.62
CA ASP A 107 7.07 0.50 16.17
C ASP A 107 6.85 0.30 14.67
N ALA A 108 5.74 0.83 14.15
CA ALA A 108 5.35 0.65 12.76
C ALA A 108 4.69 1.89 12.18
N VAL A 109 4.73 2.02 10.86
CA VAL A 109 4.10 3.11 10.12
C VAL A 109 3.09 2.62 9.10
N VAL A 110 2.04 3.43 8.90
CA VAL A 110 1.03 3.27 7.85
C VAL A 110 1.22 4.41 6.86
N ILE A 111 1.65 4.08 5.64
CA ILE A 111 1.97 5.04 4.57
C ILE A 111 0.81 5.06 3.58
N ALA A 112 0.19 6.24 3.37
CA ALA A 112 -0.92 6.46 2.45
C ALA A 112 -0.79 7.83 1.73
N THR A 113 0.41 8.15 1.30
CA THR A 113 0.76 9.32 0.50
C THR A 113 0.43 9.09 -0.99
N PRO A 114 0.64 10.05 -1.90
CA PRO A 114 0.75 9.77 -3.32
C PRO A 114 1.89 8.78 -3.64
N GLU A 115 1.76 8.03 -4.75
CA GLU A 115 2.61 6.86 -5.06
C GLU A 115 4.11 7.18 -5.18
N HIS A 116 4.48 8.36 -5.69
CA HIS A 116 5.87 8.79 -5.82
C HIS A 116 6.61 8.92 -4.47
N TRP A 117 5.87 8.98 -3.36
CA TRP A 117 6.40 9.03 -2.01
C TRP A 117 6.43 7.67 -1.29
N HIS A 118 5.73 6.64 -1.79
CA HIS A 118 5.64 5.35 -1.10
C HIS A 118 7.02 4.73 -0.84
N VAL A 119 7.82 4.58 -1.90
CA VAL A 119 9.15 3.95 -1.79
C VAL A 119 10.13 4.78 -0.96
N PRO A 120 10.31 6.09 -1.21
CA PRO A 120 11.21 6.92 -0.40
C PRO A 120 10.90 6.88 1.11
N ILE A 121 9.62 7.00 1.48
CA ILE A 121 9.21 6.96 2.88
C ILE A 121 9.39 5.55 3.47
N ALA A 122 9.04 4.50 2.72
CA ALA A 122 9.20 3.12 3.19
C ALA A 122 10.68 2.75 3.41
N ILE A 123 11.59 3.19 2.53
CA ILE A 123 13.04 3.03 2.71
C ILE A 123 13.52 3.76 3.97
N ALA A 124 13.09 5.01 4.17
CA ALA A 124 13.45 5.78 5.35
C ALA A 124 12.92 5.11 6.64
N ALA A 125 11.68 4.62 6.61
CA ALA A 125 11.07 3.89 7.72
C ALA A 125 11.82 2.60 8.06
N ALA A 126 12.19 1.80 7.04
CA ALA A 126 12.98 0.58 7.23
C ALA A 126 14.35 0.89 7.86
N LYS A 127 15.05 1.92 7.37
CA LYS A 127 16.33 2.38 7.93
C LYS A 127 16.20 2.89 9.37
N ALA A 128 15.05 3.48 9.72
CA ALA A 128 14.72 3.92 11.09
C ALA A 128 14.20 2.76 11.99
N GLY A 129 14.23 1.52 11.50
CA GLY A 129 13.84 0.33 12.26
C GLY A 129 12.34 0.12 12.40
N LYS A 130 11.50 0.82 11.62
CA LYS A 130 10.04 0.71 11.69
C LYS A 130 9.53 -0.39 10.76
N ASP A 131 8.49 -1.11 11.19
CA ASP A 131 7.72 -2.00 10.32
C ASP A 131 6.73 -1.17 9.49
N ILE A 132 6.29 -1.68 8.33
CA ILE A 132 5.69 -0.83 7.31
C ILE A 132 4.43 -1.47 6.73
N TYR A 133 3.31 -0.75 6.82
CA TYR A 133 2.19 -0.91 5.91
C TYR A 133 2.27 0.19 4.86
N CYS A 134 2.24 -0.17 3.59
CA CYS A 134 2.31 0.80 2.49
C CYS A 134 1.13 0.61 1.54
N GLU A 135 0.39 1.70 1.27
CA GLU A 135 -0.68 1.68 0.28
C GLU A 135 -0.14 1.39 -1.13
N LYS A 136 -1.02 0.98 -1.98
CA LYS A 136 -0.76 0.69 -3.39
C LYS A 136 -0.85 1.98 -4.24
N SER A 137 -0.18 2.09 -5.40
CA SER A 137 0.82 1.17 -5.95
C SER A 137 2.14 1.32 -5.22
N LEU A 138 3.03 0.34 -5.36
CA LEU A 138 4.28 0.36 -4.58
C LEU A 138 5.12 1.60 -4.89
N GLY A 139 5.27 1.93 -6.18
CA GLY A 139 6.02 3.08 -6.65
C GLY A 139 5.69 3.38 -8.11
N THR A 140 6.46 4.28 -8.70
CA THR A 140 6.28 4.76 -10.09
C THR A 140 7.26 4.14 -11.07
N THR A 141 8.28 3.40 -10.60
CA THR A 141 9.29 2.72 -11.41
C THR A 141 9.65 1.33 -10.86
N VAL A 142 10.08 0.43 -11.73
CA VAL A 142 10.51 -0.92 -11.33
C VAL A 142 11.75 -0.87 -10.45
N ALA A 143 12.71 0.01 -10.79
CA ALA A 143 13.98 0.11 -10.08
C ALA A 143 13.81 0.53 -8.62
N GLU A 144 12.95 1.55 -8.35
CA GLU A 144 12.73 1.98 -6.96
C GLU A 144 12.06 0.91 -6.10
N GLY A 145 11.11 0.16 -6.66
CA GLY A 145 10.47 -0.94 -5.95
C GLY A 145 11.46 -2.06 -5.62
N ARG A 146 12.41 -2.37 -6.53
CA ARG A 146 13.49 -3.35 -6.26
C ARG A 146 14.41 -2.87 -5.14
N ILE A 147 14.80 -1.60 -5.12
CA ILE A 147 15.59 -1.03 -4.02
C ILE A 147 14.85 -1.16 -2.68
N LEU A 148 13.52 -0.98 -2.67
CA LEU A 148 12.73 -1.19 -1.46
C LEU A 148 12.75 -2.65 -1.01
N CYS A 149 12.57 -3.62 -1.92
CA CYS A 149 12.64 -5.05 -1.58
C CYS A 149 13.97 -5.40 -0.89
N ASP A 150 15.08 -4.95 -1.47
CA ASP A 150 16.41 -5.19 -0.93
C ASP A 150 16.59 -4.50 0.43
N THR A 151 16.04 -3.30 0.59
CA THR A 151 16.07 -2.56 1.85
C THR A 151 15.27 -3.28 2.94
N ILE A 152 14.06 -3.71 2.67
CA ILE A 152 13.21 -4.44 3.62
C ILE A 152 13.90 -5.73 4.07
N LYS A 153 14.47 -6.48 3.12
CA LYS A 153 15.24 -7.70 3.40
C LYS A 153 16.48 -7.40 4.26
N ARG A 154 17.24 -6.37 3.91
CA ARG A 154 18.47 -5.97 4.63
C ARG A 154 18.21 -5.59 6.08
N TYR A 155 17.13 -4.84 6.34
CA TYR A 155 16.80 -4.34 7.68
C TYR A 155 15.87 -5.30 8.46
N GLY A 156 15.42 -6.41 7.86
CA GLY A 156 14.56 -7.40 8.50
C GLY A 156 13.21 -6.83 8.97
N ARG A 157 12.63 -5.90 8.20
CA ARG A 157 11.36 -5.27 8.60
C ARG A 157 10.16 -6.06 8.07
N VAL A 158 9.10 -6.06 8.87
CA VAL A 158 7.81 -6.55 8.41
C VAL A 158 7.23 -5.52 7.44
N PHE A 159 6.81 -5.97 6.28
CA PHE A 159 6.18 -5.15 5.26
C PHE A 159 4.86 -5.76 4.82
N GLN A 160 3.83 -4.93 4.70
CA GLN A 160 2.56 -5.33 4.09
C GLN A 160 2.11 -4.30 3.07
N PHE A 161 1.75 -4.80 1.90
CA PHE A 161 1.22 -4.00 0.80
C PHE A 161 -0.29 -3.81 0.91
N GLY A 162 -0.79 -2.65 0.50
CA GLY A 162 -2.19 -2.27 0.59
C GLY A 162 -3.12 -2.93 -0.43
N THR A 163 -2.89 -4.21 -0.80
CA THR A 163 -3.79 -4.99 -1.66
C THR A 163 -4.80 -5.79 -0.85
N GLN A 164 -5.79 -5.09 -0.27
CA GLN A 164 -6.74 -5.63 0.70
C GLN A 164 -7.59 -6.79 0.18
N GLN A 165 -7.74 -6.94 -1.15
CA GLN A 165 -8.48 -8.05 -1.78
C GLN A 165 -7.93 -9.42 -1.36
N ARG A 166 -6.65 -9.54 -1.01
CA ARG A 166 -6.06 -10.77 -0.45
C ARG A 166 -6.68 -11.19 0.88
N SER A 167 -7.31 -10.24 1.59
CA SER A 167 -8.00 -10.51 2.85
C SER A 167 -9.53 -10.62 2.67
N GLU A 168 -10.02 -10.74 1.44
CA GLU A 168 -11.42 -10.99 1.12
C GLU A 168 -11.60 -12.47 0.71
N GLN A 169 -12.55 -13.15 1.34
CA GLN A 169 -12.74 -14.60 1.18
C GLN A 169 -13.05 -15.02 -0.27
N ASN A 170 -13.82 -14.22 -1.02
CA ASN A 170 -14.17 -14.53 -2.41
C ASN A 170 -12.96 -14.52 -3.34
N PHE A 171 -12.00 -13.59 -3.14
CA PHE A 171 -10.76 -13.56 -3.93
C PHE A 171 -9.85 -14.75 -3.59
N ARG A 172 -9.68 -15.06 -2.31
CA ARG A 172 -8.94 -16.26 -1.90
C ARG A 172 -9.56 -17.51 -2.49
N ARG A 173 -10.89 -17.63 -2.37
CA ARG A 173 -11.63 -18.77 -2.93
C ARG A 173 -11.45 -18.90 -4.45
N ALA A 174 -11.53 -17.81 -5.18
CA ALA A 174 -11.29 -17.80 -6.63
C ALA A 174 -9.91 -18.35 -6.97
N CYS A 175 -8.86 -17.83 -6.30
CA CYS A 175 -7.48 -18.28 -6.50
C CYS A 175 -7.29 -19.76 -6.11
N GLU A 176 -7.88 -20.23 -5.02
CA GLU A 176 -7.85 -21.65 -4.62
C GLU A 176 -8.50 -22.57 -5.66
N LEU A 177 -9.64 -22.17 -6.24
CA LEU A 177 -10.29 -22.96 -7.32
C LEU A 177 -9.38 -23.08 -8.52
N VAL A 178 -8.73 -22.00 -8.95
CA VAL A 178 -7.81 -21.99 -10.08
C VAL A 178 -6.58 -22.86 -9.78
N ARG A 179 -5.93 -22.68 -8.64
CA ARG A 179 -4.70 -23.38 -8.25
C ARG A 179 -4.93 -24.89 -8.01
N ASN A 180 -6.13 -25.28 -7.63
CA ASN A 180 -6.51 -26.69 -7.49
C ASN A 180 -7.07 -27.29 -8.81
N GLY A 181 -6.89 -26.60 -9.94
CA GLY A 181 -7.22 -27.12 -11.27
C GLY A 181 -8.71 -27.29 -11.55
N ARG A 182 -9.60 -26.60 -10.81
CA ARG A 182 -11.05 -26.75 -10.98
C ARG A 182 -11.58 -26.26 -12.34
N ILE A 183 -10.78 -25.48 -13.05
CA ILE A 183 -11.11 -24.98 -14.41
C ILE A 183 -10.27 -25.67 -15.49
N GLY A 184 -9.61 -26.80 -15.17
CA GLY A 184 -8.64 -27.42 -16.06
C GLY A 184 -7.36 -26.61 -16.21
N LYS A 185 -6.69 -26.70 -17.37
CA LYS A 185 -5.46 -25.94 -17.64
C LYS A 185 -5.78 -24.46 -17.85
N LEU A 186 -5.29 -23.60 -16.96
CA LEU A 186 -5.38 -22.15 -17.11
C LEU A 186 -4.67 -21.69 -18.40
N HIS A 187 -5.29 -20.81 -19.18
CA HIS A 187 -4.70 -20.26 -20.41
C HIS A 187 -4.86 -18.74 -20.55
N THR A 188 -5.91 -18.15 -19.96
CA THR A 188 -6.14 -16.71 -20.06
C THR A 188 -6.62 -16.14 -18.73
N ILE A 189 -6.07 -15.00 -18.36
CA ILE A 189 -6.55 -14.18 -17.24
C ILE A 189 -6.92 -12.82 -17.82
N MET A 190 -8.11 -12.32 -17.54
CA MET A 190 -8.52 -11.00 -17.95
C MET A 190 -8.75 -10.12 -16.72
N ILE A 191 -8.24 -8.91 -16.76
CA ILE A 191 -8.45 -7.88 -15.74
C ILE A 191 -9.18 -6.72 -16.38
N THR A 192 -10.20 -6.20 -15.71
CA THR A 192 -10.80 -4.91 -16.05
C THR A 192 -10.74 -3.96 -14.86
N VAL A 193 -10.46 -2.68 -15.12
CA VAL A 193 -10.46 -1.60 -14.13
C VAL A 193 -10.96 -0.32 -14.79
N PRO A 194 -11.43 0.69 -14.01
CA PRO A 194 -11.90 1.96 -14.58
C PRO A 194 -10.85 2.61 -15.48
N GLY A 195 -11.28 3.27 -16.53
CA GLY A 195 -10.42 4.14 -17.34
C GLY A 195 -10.01 5.42 -16.61
N GLY A 196 -9.02 6.15 -17.14
CA GLY A 196 -8.45 7.34 -16.51
C GLY A 196 -9.39 8.55 -16.41
N GLY A 197 -10.41 8.62 -17.25
CA GLY A 197 -11.31 9.77 -17.38
C GLY A 197 -10.61 11.02 -17.96
N THR A 198 -11.39 11.96 -18.45
CA THR A 198 -10.88 13.26 -18.89
C THR A 198 -10.59 14.16 -17.71
N ARG A 199 -9.48 14.90 -17.74
CA ARG A 199 -9.08 15.81 -16.68
C ARG A 199 -8.78 17.18 -17.24
N GLN A 200 -9.42 18.20 -16.69
CA GLN A 200 -9.08 19.59 -16.96
C GLN A 200 -8.11 20.06 -15.88
N LEU A 201 -6.97 20.58 -16.28
CA LEU A 201 -6.05 21.23 -15.35
C LEU A 201 -6.56 22.63 -15.02
N LEU A 202 -6.37 23.01 -13.76
CA LEU A 202 -6.59 24.38 -13.32
C LEU A 202 -5.38 25.24 -13.69
N ALA A 203 -5.62 26.55 -13.87
CA ALA A 203 -4.53 27.49 -14.06
C ALA A 203 -3.58 27.48 -12.84
N PRO A 204 -2.27 27.66 -13.05
CA PRO A 204 -1.31 27.78 -11.97
C PRO A 204 -1.70 28.88 -10.98
N SER A 205 -1.52 28.60 -9.69
CA SER A 205 -1.77 29.55 -8.60
C SER A 205 -0.71 29.37 -7.49
N PRO A 206 -0.53 30.33 -6.59
CA PRO A 206 0.29 30.11 -5.39
C PRO A 206 -0.26 28.94 -4.55
N PRO A 207 0.60 28.06 -4.02
CA PRO A 207 0.16 27.03 -3.10
C PRO A 207 -0.43 27.65 -1.83
N PRO A 208 -1.44 27.01 -1.20
CA PRO A 208 -1.95 27.43 0.10
C PRO A 208 -0.86 27.41 1.17
N LYS A 209 -0.94 28.33 2.13
CA LYS A 209 0.04 28.46 3.22
C LYS A 209 0.11 27.23 4.15
N GLU A 210 -0.96 26.47 4.20
CA GLU A 210 -1.07 25.22 4.97
C GLU A 210 -0.33 24.05 4.33
N LEU A 211 0.07 24.17 3.05
CA LEU A 211 0.74 23.12 2.26
C LEU A 211 2.23 23.39 2.17
N ASP A 212 3.06 22.47 2.65
CA ASP A 212 4.45 22.36 2.24
C ASP A 212 4.52 21.75 0.83
N PHE A 213 4.48 22.62 -0.18
CA PHE A 213 4.40 22.18 -1.57
C PHE A 213 5.73 21.58 -2.05
N ASP A 214 6.87 22.03 -1.56
CA ASP A 214 8.17 21.44 -1.91
C ASP A 214 8.28 20.00 -1.39
N MET A 215 7.85 19.76 -0.16
CA MET A 215 7.75 18.42 0.42
C MET A 215 6.69 17.57 -0.30
N TRP A 216 5.56 18.18 -0.73
CA TRP A 216 4.55 17.45 -1.51
C TRP A 216 5.12 16.93 -2.84
N LEU A 217 5.85 17.77 -3.57
CA LEU A 217 6.54 17.39 -4.83
C LEU A 217 7.60 16.32 -4.59
N GLY A 218 8.38 16.45 -3.53
CA GLY A 218 9.39 15.47 -3.14
C GLY A 218 10.35 15.08 -4.25
N PRO A 219 10.46 13.76 -4.55
CA PRO A 219 11.35 13.24 -5.58
C PRO A 219 10.90 13.56 -7.02
N ALA A 220 9.65 13.96 -7.23
CA ALA A 220 9.12 14.28 -8.54
C ALA A 220 9.66 15.61 -9.08
N PRO A 221 9.66 15.84 -10.41
CA PRO A 221 10.02 17.11 -10.99
C PRO A 221 9.19 18.26 -10.44
N ALA A 222 9.81 19.45 -10.32
CA ALA A 222 9.10 20.64 -9.90
C ALA A 222 8.14 21.14 -11.00
N ILE A 223 6.89 21.33 -10.63
CA ILE A 223 5.86 21.94 -11.48
C ILE A 223 5.18 23.07 -10.72
N PRO A 224 4.49 24.00 -11.39
CA PRO A 224 3.63 24.96 -10.71
C PRO A 224 2.51 24.26 -9.93
N TYR A 225 2.05 24.89 -8.85
CA TYR A 225 0.86 24.41 -8.15
C TYR A 225 -0.39 24.67 -9.01
N VAL A 226 -1.10 23.60 -9.34
CA VAL A 226 -2.29 23.61 -10.19
C VAL A 226 -3.57 23.23 -9.42
N GLY A 227 -3.64 23.60 -8.17
CA GLY A 227 -4.82 23.48 -7.30
C GLY A 227 -5.30 22.04 -7.11
N GLN A 228 -6.62 21.84 -7.20
CA GLN A 228 -7.30 20.56 -6.95
C GLN A 228 -6.75 19.38 -7.79
N ALA A 229 -6.06 19.64 -8.91
CA ALA A 229 -5.45 18.56 -9.68
C ALA A 229 -4.40 17.78 -8.88
N LEU A 230 -3.72 18.44 -7.93
CA LEU A 230 -2.75 17.81 -7.04
C LEU A 230 -3.40 17.19 -5.79
N ASP A 231 -4.56 17.71 -5.36
CA ASP A 231 -5.24 17.20 -4.17
C ASP A 231 -5.94 15.86 -4.40
N ASP A 232 -6.70 15.75 -5.52
CA ASP A 232 -7.57 14.60 -5.77
C ASP A 232 -7.25 13.88 -7.09
N ARG A 233 -6.44 14.47 -7.97
CA ARG A 233 -6.24 14.00 -9.35
C ARG A 233 -4.78 13.76 -9.72
N TRP A 234 -3.87 13.82 -8.76
CA TRP A 234 -2.44 13.53 -8.97
C TRP A 234 -2.21 12.18 -9.67
N ALA A 235 -3.12 11.20 -9.47
CA ALA A 235 -3.04 9.91 -10.15
C ALA A 235 -3.11 9.99 -11.69
N GLY A 236 -3.50 11.15 -12.26
CA GLY A 236 -3.48 11.43 -13.71
C GLY A 236 -2.15 11.98 -14.23
N MET A 237 -1.19 12.23 -13.35
CA MET A 237 0.08 12.87 -13.69
C MET A 237 1.21 11.82 -13.58
N PRO A 238 1.94 11.55 -14.70
CA PRO A 238 2.91 10.45 -14.75
C PRO A 238 4.07 10.61 -13.77
N ASP A 239 4.35 11.82 -13.30
CA ASP A 239 5.40 12.04 -12.30
C ASP A 239 5.01 11.58 -10.90
N TYR A 240 3.72 11.39 -10.63
CA TYR A 240 3.20 11.00 -9.32
C TYR A 240 2.55 9.61 -9.29
N ALA A 241 2.08 9.11 -10.45
CA ALA A 241 1.46 7.79 -10.62
C ALA A 241 1.43 7.36 -12.09
N VAL A 242 1.10 6.09 -12.35
CA VAL A 242 0.92 5.55 -13.70
C VAL A 242 -0.57 5.43 -14.08
N GLY A 243 -1.40 6.29 -13.50
CA GLY A 243 -2.84 6.27 -13.75
C GLY A 243 -3.57 5.06 -13.20
N PHE A 244 -4.82 4.88 -13.60
CA PHE A 244 -5.64 3.76 -13.12
C PHE A 244 -5.15 2.38 -13.59
N LEU A 245 -4.34 2.34 -14.62
CA LEU A 245 -3.60 1.13 -15.01
C LEU A 245 -2.80 0.56 -13.83
N SER A 246 -2.24 1.41 -12.96
CA SER A 246 -1.51 1.03 -11.76
C SER A 246 -2.33 1.25 -10.50
N THR A 247 -2.81 2.47 -10.21
CA THR A 247 -3.56 2.81 -8.97
C THR A 247 -4.76 1.89 -8.69
N TRP A 248 -5.40 1.36 -9.70
CA TRP A 248 -6.44 0.33 -9.61
C TRP A 248 -5.96 -1.04 -10.06
N GLY A 249 -5.25 -1.08 -11.20
CA GLY A 249 -4.84 -2.33 -11.83
C GLY A 249 -3.98 -3.22 -10.96
N VAL A 250 -3.17 -2.66 -10.09
CA VAL A 250 -2.33 -3.44 -9.17
C VAL A 250 -3.12 -4.37 -8.26
N HIS A 251 -4.32 -3.99 -7.83
CA HIS A 251 -5.18 -4.88 -7.03
C HIS A 251 -5.51 -6.17 -7.78
N HIS A 252 -5.82 -6.06 -9.07
CA HIS A 252 -6.22 -7.19 -9.89
C HIS A 252 -5.03 -7.94 -10.47
N SER A 253 -3.92 -7.25 -10.79
CA SER A 253 -2.66 -7.90 -11.15
C SER A 253 -2.14 -8.78 -10.01
N ASP A 254 -2.32 -8.34 -8.77
CA ASP A 254 -1.98 -9.09 -7.57
C ASP A 254 -2.81 -10.37 -7.42
N ILE A 255 -4.13 -10.29 -7.61
CA ILE A 255 -5.03 -11.45 -7.60
C ILE A 255 -4.75 -12.38 -8.78
N ALA A 256 -4.48 -11.83 -9.98
CA ALA A 256 -4.13 -12.63 -11.15
C ALA A 256 -2.89 -13.48 -10.93
N GLN A 257 -1.81 -12.90 -10.37
CA GLN A 257 -0.59 -13.64 -10.03
C GLN A 257 -0.82 -14.63 -8.88
N TRP A 258 -1.64 -14.29 -7.89
CA TRP A 258 -1.98 -15.18 -6.79
C TRP A 258 -2.72 -16.44 -7.27
N GLY A 259 -3.69 -16.28 -8.17
CA GLY A 259 -4.39 -17.39 -8.80
C GLY A 259 -3.55 -18.21 -9.77
N HIS A 260 -2.58 -17.57 -10.44
CA HIS A 260 -1.69 -18.21 -11.41
C HIS A 260 -0.43 -18.84 -10.79
N ASP A 261 -0.17 -18.63 -9.49
CA ASP A 261 1.06 -19.06 -8.80
C ASP A 261 2.35 -18.41 -9.33
N THR A 262 2.28 -17.14 -9.70
CA THR A 262 3.42 -16.39 -10.26
C THR A 262 3.81 -15.16 -9.44
N GLU A 263 3.45 -15.14 -8.16
CA GLU A 263 3.65 -14.01 -7.24
C GLU A 263 5.13 -13.59 -7.06
N LEU A 264 6.06 -14.49 -7.33
CA LEU A 264 7.50 -14.25 -7.21
C LEU A 264 8.20 -14.23 -8.58
N SER A 265 7.43 -14.14 -9.65
CA SER A 265 7.90 -14.13 -11.03
C SER A 265 7.20 -12.99 -11.81
N GLY A 266 7.04 -13.17 -13.11
CA GLY A 266 6.34 -12.20 -13.97
C GLY A 266 6.21 -12.69 -15.40
N PRO A 267 5.58 -11.88 -16.28
CA PRO A 267 5.51 -12.18 -17.70
C PRO A 267 6.89 -12.15 -18.37
N VAL A 268 6.99 -12.74 -19.54
CA VAL A 268 8.22 -12.76 -20.37
C VAL A 268 8.08 -11.93 -21.65
N GLU A 269 6.85 -11.64 -22.09
CA GLU A 269 6.57 -10.76 -23.21
C GLU A 269 5.39 -9.84 -22.86
N ILE A 270 5.46 -8.57 -23.28
CA ILE A 270 4.43 -7.58 -23.08
C ILE A 270 4.20 -6.79 -24.36
N GLU A 271 2.92 -6.59 -24.71
CA GLU A 271 2.49 -5.69 -25.77
C GLU A 271 1.17 -4.99 -25.41
N GLY A 272 0.90 -3.84 -26.02
CA GLY A 272 -0.35 -3.15 -25.72
C GLY A 272 -0.55 -1.89 -26.54
N LYS A 273 -1.76 -1.36 -26.42
CA LYS A 273 -2.15 -0.05 -26.97
C LYS A 273 -2.89 0.71 -25.90
N GLY A 274 -2.57 1.99 -25.77
CA GLY A 274 -3.23 2.91 -24.85
C GLY A 274 -3.57 4.22 -25.55
N ASP A 275 -4.74 4.76 -25.25
CA ASP A 275 -5.15 6.09 -25.68
C ASP A 275 -4.69 7.07 -24.59
N TYR A 276 -3.62 7.82 -24.84
CA TYR A 276 -3.03 8.73 -23.88
C TYR A 276 -3.71 10.10 -23.91
N LEU A 277 -3.97 10.64 -22.72
CA LEU A 277 -4.41 12.03 -22.58
C LEU A 277 -3.22 12.96 -22.85
N ASN A 278 -3.21 13.61 -23.99
CA ASN A 278 -2.18 14.61 -24.34
C ASN A 278 -2.54 15.98 -23.76
N VAL A 279 -2.69 16.07 -22.45
CA VAL A 279 -2.95 17.30 -21.71
C VAL A 279 -1.69 17.62 -20.90
N GLU A 280 -1.30 18.90 -20.83
CA GLU A 280 -0.15 19.37 -20.05
C GLU A 280 -0.13 18.73 -18.65
N PHE A 281 1.00 18.16 -18.22
CA PHE A 281 1.23 17.37 -16.99
C PHE A 281 0.40 16.08 -16.86
N CYS A 282 -0.62 15.84 -17.68
CA CYS A 282 -1.47 14.65 -17.65
C CYS A 282 -1.25 13.81 -18.90
N ASN A 283 -0.29 12.92 -18.89
CA ASN A 283 0.03 12.02 -20.01
C ASN A 283 0.04 10.56 -19.54
N ILE A 284 -1.13 10.09 -19.10
CA ILE A 284 -1.37 8.70 -18.73
C ILE A 284 -2.31 8.05 -19.73
N ALA A 285 -2.30 6.72 -19.80
CA ALA A 285 -3.30 5.98 -20.57
C ALA A 285 -4.70 6.19 -19.97
N ASN A 286 -5.63 6.70 -20.79
CA ASN A 286 -7.03 6.88 -20.44
C ASN A 286 -7.84 5.59 -20.66
N GLU A 287 -7.64 5.00 -21.83
CA GLU A 287 -8.15 3.68 -22.17
C GLU A 287 -7.02 2.81 -22.72
N TRP A 288 -7.07 1.51 -22.48
CA TRP A 288 -6.01 0.60 -22.91
C TRP A 288 -6.49 -0.85 -23.07
N ARG A 289 -5.69 -1.59 -23.84
CA ARG A 289 -5.59 -3.05 -23.81
C ARG A 289 -4.11 -3.41 -23.84
N ALA A 290 -3.67 -4.11 -22.81
CA ALA A 290 -2.30 -4.63 -22.74
C ALA A 290 -2.33 -6.14 -22.50
N GLU A 291 -1.39 -6.88 -23.09
CA GLU A 291 -1.27 -8.32 -22.98
C GLU A 291 0.11 -8.68 -22.47
N CYS A 292 0.17 -9.47 -21.41
CA CYS A 292 1.36 -10.05 -20.81
C CYS A 292 1.34 -11.54 -21.05
N THR A 293 2.39 -12.13 -21.62
CA THR A 293 2.54 -13.58 -21.79
C THR A 293 3.53 -14.11 -20.77
N PHE A 294 3.14 -15.13 -20.01
CA PHE A 294 4.00 -15.81 -19.05
C PHE A 294 4.78 -16.95 -19.73
N ALA A 295 5.83 -17.45 -19.06
CA ALA A 295 6.72 -18.48 -19.62
C ALA A 295 6.01 -19.81 -19.93
N ASP A 296 4.94 -20.13 -19.25
CA ASP A 296 4.08 -21.31 -19.48
C ASP A 296 3.02 -21.13 -20.58
N GLY A 297 3.00 -19.91 -21.19
CA GLY A 297 2.08 -19.54 -22.27
C GLY A 297 0.75 -18.95 -21.79
N VAL A 298 0.51 -18.86 -20.48
CA VAL A 298 -0.67 -18.17 -19.94
C VAL A 298 -0.62 -16.68 -20.31
N LYS A 299 -1.76 -16.13 -20.73
CA LYS A 299 -1.90 -14.73 -21.09
C LYS A 299 -2.67 -13.98 -20.00
N LEU A 300 -2.13 -12.88 -19.55
CA LEU A 300 -2.83 -11.90 -18.73
C LEU A 300 -3.14 -10.68 -19.59
N ILE A 301 -4.43 -10.37 -19.75
CA ILE A 301 -4.88 -9.25 -20.56
C ILE A 301 -5.52 -8.20 -19.67
N HIS A 302 -4.95 -7.02 -19.68
CA HIS A 302 -5.39 -5.90 -18.87
C HIS A 302 -6.19 -4.91 -19.73
N TYR A 303 -7.44 -4.66 -19.35
CA TYR A 303 -8.33 -3.74 -20.00
C TYR A 303 -8.69 -2.54 -19.12
N SER A 304 -8.85 -1.37 -19.73
CA SER A 304 -9.78 -0.38 -19.17
C SER A 304 -11.22 -0.85 -19.39
N ALA A 305 -12.15 -0.49 -18.50
CA ALA A 305 -13.53 -0.96 -18.54
C ALA A 305 -14.24 -0.65 -19.88
N GLY A 306 -13.91 0.49 -20.52
CA GLY A 306 -14.43 0.87 -21.82
C GLY A 306 -13.96 -0.02 -23.00
N LYS A 307 -12.90 -0.79 -22.81
CA LYS A 307 -12.31 -1.71 -23.82
C LYS A 307 -12.53 -3.18 -23.49
N ALA A 308 -13.14 -3.50 -22.34
CA ALA A 308 -13.34 -4.88 -21.93
C ALA A 308 -14.35 -5.61 -22.86
N PRO A 309 -14.02 -6.84 -23.31
CA PRO A 309 -14.94 -7.65 -24.08
C PRO A 309 -15.98 -8.36 -23.18
N ALA A 310 -16.98 -9.00 -23.78
CA ALA A 310 -17.78 -9.99 -23.05
C ALA A 310 -16.85 -11.13 -22.52
N PRO A 311 -17.09 -11.70 -21.33
CA PRO A 311 -18.19 -11.39 -20.40
C PRO A 311 -17.94 -10.20 -19.46
N LEU A 312 -16.78 -9.53 -19.53
CA LEU A 312 -16.42 -8.40 -18.65
C LEU A 312 -17.05 -7.07 -19.08
N GLN A 313 -17.74 -7.03 -20.22
CA GLN A 313 -18.35 -5.80 -20.75
C GLN A 313 -19.43 -5.27 -19.79
N GLY A 314 -19.28 -4.02 -19.38
CA GLY A 314 -20.19 -3.36 -18.42
C GLY A 314 -19.75 -3.43 -16.96
N ASP A 315 -18.79 -4.30 -16.60
CA ASP A 315 -18.18 -4.29 -15.29
C ASP A 315 -17.09 -3.22 -15.18
N SER A 316 -17.10 -2.48 -14.09
CA SER A 316 -16.10 -1.45 -13.85
C SER A 316 -14.77 -2.02 -13.36
N GLU A 317 -14.78 -3.22 -12.75
CA GLU A 317 -13.58 -3.88 -12.23
C GLU A 317 -13.81 -5.37 -12.03
N GLY A 318 -12.78 -6.21 -12.17
CA GLY A 318 -12.83 -7.64 -11.91
C GLY A 318 -11.66 -8.41 -12.50
N VAL A 319 -11.56 -9.68 -12.10
CA VAL A 319 -10.60 -10.66 -12.61
C VAL A 319 -11.34 -11.90 -13.07
N LEU A 320 -11.11 -12.30 -14.31
CA LEU A 320 -11.63 -13.54 -14.90
C LEU A 320 -10.45 -14.47 -15.21
N PHE A 321 -10.52 -15.69 -14.69
CA PHE A 321 -9.62 -16.79 -15.01
C PHE A 321 -10.35 -17.76 -15.96
N GLU A 322 -9.75 -18.06 -17.11
CA GLU A 322 -10.28 -19.00 -18.09
C GLU A 322 -9.32 -20.18 -18.26
N GLY A 323 -9.87 -21.36 -18.10
CA GLY A 323 -9.17 -22.63 -18.30
C GLY A 323 -9.87 -23.52 -19.32
N SER A 324 -9.26 -24.68 -19.59
CA SER A 324 -9.76 -25.62 -20.61
C SER A 324 -11.12 -26.26 -20.29
N GLU A 325 -11.56 -26.21 -19.01
CA GLU A 325 -12.77 -26.89 -18.53
C GLU A 325 -13.75 -25.93 -17.83
N GLY A 326 -13.42 -24.65 -17.74
CA GLY A 326 -14.30 -23.69 -17.10
C GLY A 326 -13.65 -22.34 -16.84
N SER A 327 -14.36 -21.52 -16.06
CA SER A 327 -13.88 -20.18 -15.70
C SER A 327 -14.29 -19.80 -14.28
N VAL A 328 -13.54 -18.85 -13.71
CA VAL A 328 -13.80 -18.23 -12.42
C VAL A 328 -13.71 -16.72 -12.58
N TYR A 329 -14.78 -16.00 -12.27
CA TYR A 329 -14.84 -14.55 -12.22
C TYR A 329 -14.99 -14.08 -10.78
N VAL A 330 -14.21 -13.05 -10.40
CA VAL A 330 -14.23 -12.47 -9.06
C VAL A 330 -14.09 -10.95 -9.09
N ARG A 331 -14.86 -10.26 -8.26
CA ARG A 331 -14.76 -8.83 -8.01
C ARG A 331 -15.19 -8.45 -6.59
N ARG A 332 -14.97 -7.21 -6.24
CA ARG A 332 -15.41 -6.64 -4.95
C ARG A 332 -16.93 -6.80 -4.75
N GLY A 333 -17.36 -6.63 -3.50
CA GLY A 333 -18.77 -6.83 -3.14
C GLY A 333 -19.15 -8.31 -2.99
N ASN A 334 -18.18 -9.17 -2.67
CA ASN A 334 -18.35 -10.61 -2.47
C ASN A 334 -18.90 -11.35 -3.70
N VAL A 335 -18.58 -10.84 -4.90
CA VAL A 335 -18.99 -11.50 -6.15
C VAL A 335 -17.98 -12.58 -6.50
N LEU A 336 -18.48 -13.79 -6.73
CA LEU A 336 -17.76 -14.95 -7.25
C LEU A 336 -18.69 -15.70 -8.19
N GLU A 337 -18.33 -15.82 -9.45
CA GLU A 337 -19.08 -16.54 -10.47
C GLU A 337 -18.20 -17.60 -11.11
N THR A 338 -18.79 -18.73 -11.47
CA THR A 338 -18.03 -19.83 -12.05
C THR A 338 -18.82 -20.48 -13.21
N THR A 339 -18.07 -20.97 -14.18
CA THR A 339 -18.60 -21.84 -15.23
C THR A 339 -17.81 -23.15 -15.21
N PRO A 340 -18.46 -24.30 -14.98
CA PRO A 340 -19.85 -24.45 -14.56
C PRO A 340 -20.14 -23.90 -13.14
N VAL A 341 -21.37 -23.53 -12.87
CA VAL A 341 -21.81 -22.94 -11.60
C VAL A 341 -21.48 -23.81 -10.37
N SER A 342 -21.44 -25.13 -10.53
CA SER A 342 -21.10 -26.10 -9.48
C SER A 342 -19.70 -25.89 -8.89
N LEU A 343 -18.77 -25.28 -9.61
CA LEU A 343 -17.41 -25.00 -9.09
C LEU A 343 -17.43 -24.05 -7.89
N LYS A 344 -18.39 -23.14 -7.83
CA LYS A 344 -18.51 -22.16 -6.74
C LYS A 344 -18.59 -22.83 -5.37
N THR A 345 -19.27 -23.98 -5.28
CA THR A 345 -19.50 -24.72 -4.03
C THR A 345 -18.66 -25.99 -3.93
N SER A 346 -17.74 -26.25 -4.89
CA SER A 346 -16.86 -27.42 -4.83
C SER A 346 -15.96 -27.34 -3.58
N GLU A 347 -15.83 -28.44 -2.86
CA GLU A 347 -15.01 -28.52 -1.65
C GLU A 347 -13.52 -28.46 -2.01
N ILE A 348 -12.74 -27.71 -1.23
CA ILE A 348 -11.27 -27.80 -1.22
C ILE A 348 -10.92 -28.76 -0.08
N LEU A 349 -10.38 -29.92 -0.43
CA LEU A 349 -10.07 -30.98 0.50
C LEU A 349 -8.83 -30.64 1.34
N PRO A 350 -8.66 -31.20 2.56
CA PRO A 350 -7.54 -30.85 3.44
C PRO A 350 -6.13 -31.07 2.83
N GLN A 351 -5.99 -31.97 1.88
CA GLN A 351 -4.72 -32.25 1.19
C GLN A 351 -4.47 -31.37 -0.04
N GLU A 352 -5.42 -30.54 -0.43
CA GLU A 352 -5.32 -29.64 -1.58
C GLU A 352 -4.65 -28.32 -1.18
N ILE A 353 -4.44 -27.45 -2.17
CA ILE A 353 -3.82 -26.15 -1.96
C ILE A 353 -4.76 -25.24 -1.16
N HIS A 354 -4.31 -24.82 0.01
CA HIS A 354 -4.94 -23.79 0.82
C HIS A 354 -4.03 -22.56 0.83
N LEU A 355 -4.56 -21.45 0.37
CA LEU A 355 -3.83 -20.20 0.35
C LEU A 355 -3.83 -19.53 1.73
N TYR A 356 -2.88 -18.64 1.95
CA TYR A 356 -2.77 -17.87 3.18
C TYR A 356 -4.12 -17.21 3.53
N GLU A 357 -4.64 -17.49 4.71
CA GLU A 357 -5.91 -16.95 5.18
C GLU A 357 -5.69 -15.67 5.99
N SER A 358 -6.35 -14.62 5.55
CA SER A 358 -6.50 -13.37 6.28
C SER A 358 -7.93 -12.87 6.09
N ASN A 359 -8.60 -12.57 7.19
CA ASN A 359 -9.98 -12.06 7.17
C ASN A 359 -10.04 -10.55 7.48
N ASN A 360 -8.92 -9.96 7.87
CA ASN A 360 -8.74 -8.53 8.08
C ASN A 360 -7.31 -8.14 7.74
N HIS A 361 -7.16 -7.23 6.80
CA HIS A 361 -5.86 -6.85 6.28
C HIS A 361 -5.00 -6.06 7.29
N ALA A 362 -5.62 -5.20 8.09
CA ALA A 362 -4.93 -4.44 9.14
C ALA A 362 -4.53 -5.34 10.32
N ASP A 363 -5.41 -6.24 10.75
CA ASP A 363 -5.11 -7.20 11.81
C ASP A 363 -3.98 -8.14 11.40
N ASN A 364 -3.95 -8.59 10.14
CA ASN A 364 -2.84 -9.40 9.61
C ASN A 364 -1.50 -8.67 9.75
N PHE A 365 -1.44 -7.39 9.38
CA PHE A 365 -0.23 -6.58 9.57
C PHE A 365 0.20 -6.53 11.03
N LEU A 366 -0.71 -6.16 11.94
CA LEU A 366 -0.43 -6.02 13.37
C LEU A 366 0.02 -7.35 14.00
N ASP A 367 -0.59 -8.46 13.60
CA ASP A 367 -0.19 -9.78 14.05
C ASP A 367 1.20 -10.17 13.53
N CYS A 368 1.51 -9.85 12.28
CA CYS A 368 2.84 -10.10 11.71
C CYS A 368 3.91 -9.20 12.34
N VAL A 369 3.60 -7.95 12.72
CA VAL A 369 4.50 -7.10 13.51
C VAL A 369 4.84 -7.75 14.85
N ARG A 370 3.83 -8.31 15.57
CA ARG A 370 4.07 -8.99 16.87
C ARG A 370 4.83 -10.31 16.72
N THR A 371 4.45 -11.11 15.73
CA THR A 371 4.93 -12.50 15.59
C THR A 371 6.15 -12.62 14.71
N ARG A 372 6.52 -11.55 13.98
CA ARG A 372 7.59 -11.50 12.97
C ARG A 372 7.36 -12.47 11.81
N ARG A 373 6.12 -12.95 11.62
CA ARG A 373 5.75 -13.79 10.47
C ARG A 373 5.62 -12.94 9.20
N GLN A 374 5.69 -13.59 8.06
CA GLN A 374 5.43 -12.96 6.76
C GLN A 374 3.96 -12.55 6.65
N THR A 375 3.71 -11.35 6.13
CA THR A 375 2.36 -10.85 5.87
C THR A 375 1.74 -11.53 4.65
N ILE A 376 0.41 -11.37 4.51
CA ILE A 376 -0.30 -11.90 3.33
C ILE A 376 0.13 -11.24 2.02
N SER A 377 0.68 -10.03 2.06
CA SER A 377 1.15 -9.30 0.89
C SER A 377 2.53 -8.66 1.17
N PRO A 378 3.62 -9.46 1.16
CA PRO A 378 4.96 -8.98 1.44
C PRO A 378 5.52 -8.14 0.30
N VAL A 379 6.66 -7.48 0.54
CA VAL A 379 7.26 -6.51 -0.39
C VAL A 379 7.59 -7.09 -1.76
N GLU A 380 8.03 -8.35 -1.86
CA GLU A 380 8.33 -8.96 -3.15
C GLU A 380 7.06 -9.15 -3.99
N VAL A 381 5.96 -9.55 -3.37
CA VAL A 381 4.64 -9.63 -4.01
C VAL A 381 4.18 -8.24 -4.48
N ALA A 382 4.38 -7.21 -3.65
CA ALA A 382 4.09 -5.83 -4.01
C ALA A 382 4.86 -5.37 -5.26
N GLN A 383 6.17 -5.68 -5.31
CA GLN A 383 7.04 -5.40 -6.45
C GLN A 383 6.50 -6.08 -7.72
N ARG A 384 6.26 -7.39 -7.66
CA ARG A 384 5.81 -8.16 -8.83
C ARG A 384 4.46 -7.69 -9.36
N SER A 385 3.50 -7.45 -8.48
CA SER A 385 2.17 -7.00 -8.85
C SER A 385 2.18 -5.59 -9.45
N THR A 386 3.00 -4.67 -8.90
CA THR A 386 3.17 -3.32 -9.44
C THR A 386 3.91 -3.36 -10.79
N THR A 387 4.92 -4.21 -10.92
CA THR A 387 5.72 -4.35 -12.15
C THR A 387 4.85 -4.67 -13.37
N ILE A 388 3.80 -5.49 -13.26
CA ILE A 388 2.90 -5.78 -14.40
C ILE A 388 2.34 -4.48 -15.00
N SER A 389 1.79 -3.61 -14.17
CA SER A 389 1.21 -2.34 -14.64
C SER A 389 2.27 -1.42 -15.25
N LEU A 390 3.46 -1.37 -14.66
CA LEU A 390 4.58 -0.56 -15.18
C LEU A 390 5.08 -1.08 -16.53
N LEU A 391 5.19 -2.40 -16.71
CA LEU A 391 5.59 -3.02 -17.97
C LEU A 391 4.55 -2.79 -19.07
N CYS A 392 3.26 -2.82 -18.74
CA CYS A 392 2.18 -2.48 -19.66
C CYS A 392 2.30 -1.03 -20.15
N ASP A 393 2.52 -0.07 -19.24
CA ASP A 393 2.71 1.35 -19.62
C ASP A 393 3.95 1.53 -20.52
N ILE A 394 5.07 0.87 -20.16
CA ILE A 394 6.31 0.93 -20.97
C ILE A 394 6.08 0.38 -22.38
N ALA A 395 5.46 -0.80 -22.53
CA ALA A 395 5.19 -1.39 -23.84
C ALA A 395 4.28 -0.52 -24.69
N MET A 396 3.22 0.06 -24.08
CA MET A 396 2.29 0.96 -24.75
C MET A 396 2.95 2.26 -25.19
N ARG A 397 3.82 2.87 -24.37
CA ARG A 397 4.58 4.08 -24.73
C ARG A 397 5.58 3.83 -25.85
N LEU A 398 6.20 2.66 -25.86
CA LEU A 398 7.10 2.27 -26.94
C LEU A 398 6.35 1.86 -28.23
N GLY A 399 5.06 1.58 -28.13
CA GLY A 399 4.20 1.19 -29.27
C GLY A 399 4.60 -0.14 -29.92
N ARG A 400 5.27 -1.02 -29.18
CA ARG A 400 5.77 -2.31 -29.68
C ARG A 400 5.81 -3.37 -28.58
N LYS A 401 5.86 -4.64 -29.01
CA LYS A 401 6.14 -5.77 -28.11
C LYS A 401 7.55 -5.63 -27.52
N VAL A 402 7.68 -5.93 -26.22
CA VAL A 402 8.95 -6.00 -25.48
C VAL A 402 9.10 -7.37 -24.83
N LYS A 403 10.34 -7.84 -24.70
CA LYS A 403 10.70 -9.03 -23.95
C LYS A 403 11.20 -8.62 -22.57
N TRP A 404 10.76 -9.35 -21.56
CA TRP A 404 11.12 -9.09 -20.17
C TRP A 404 11.74 -10.32 -19.52
N ASP A 405 12.79 -10.12 -18.76
CA ASP A 405 13.35 -11.14 -17.87
C ASP A 405 12.93 -10.85 -16.43
N PRO A 406 11.98 -11.63 -15.87
CA PRO A 406 11.51 -11.40 -14.49
C PRO A 406 12.54 -11.77 -13.42
N VAL A 407 13.63 -12.46 -13.77
CA VAL A 407 14.70 -12.80 -12.82
C VAL A 407 15.66 -11.63 -12.64
N THR A 408 16.12 -11.05 -13.74
CA THR A 408 17.03 -9.89 -13.72
C THR A 408 16.30 -8.55 -13.66
N GLU A 409 14.97 -8.54 -13.83
CA GLU A 409 14.14 -7.35 -13.95
C GLU A 409 14.67 -6.35 -14.99
N THR A 410 14.92 -6.87 -16.19
CA THR A 410 15.43 -6.09 -17.34
C THR A 410 14.74 -6.48 -18.64
N PHE A 411 14.86 -5.63 -19.65
CA PHE A 411 14.52 -5.93 -21.04
C PHE A 411 15.79 -6.38 -21.78
N PRO A 412 16.01 -7.68 -22.03
CA PRO A 412 17.25 -8.18 -22.61
C PRO A 412 17.52 -7.57 -23.98
N GLY A 413 18.67 -6.87 -24.10
CA GLY A 413 19.10 -6.24 -25.37
C GLY A 413 18.27 -5.04 -25.81
N ASP A 414 17.46 -4.45 -24.96
CA ASP A 414 16.58 -3.32 -25.28
C ASP A 414 16.87 -2.10 -24.38
N ASP A 415 17.89 -1.32 -24.74
CA ASP A 415 18.31 -0.16 -23.97
C ASP A 415 17.23 0.93 -23.90
N ALA A 416 16.38 1.05 -24.93
CA ALA A 416 15.30 2.02 -24.94
C ALA A 416 14.25 1.70 -23.88
N ALA A 417 13.88 0.42 -23.73
CA ALA A 417 12.95 -0.03 -22.70
C ALA A 417 13.61 0.03 -21.32
N ASN A 418 14.89 -0.39 -21.20
CA ASN A 418 15.61 -0.37 -19.92
C ASN A 418 15.72 1.04 -19.32
N ARG A 419 15.85 2.09 -20.14
CA ARG A 419 15.86 3.48 -19.66
C ARG A 419 14.54 3.90 -18.98
N LEU A 420 13.43 3.21 -19.25
CA LEU A 420 12.12 3.49 -18.64
C LEU A 420 11.89 2.77 -17.31
N LEU A 421 12.82 1.90 -16.90
CA LEU A 421 12.75 1.19 -15.61
C LEU A 421 13.06 2.08 -14.41
N SER A 422 13.64 3.25 -14.63
CA SER A 422 14.00 4.21 -13.57
C SER A 422 13.70 5.64 -14.01
N ARG A 423 13.71 6.55 -13.05
CA ARG A 423 13.55 8.00 -13.27
C ARG A 423 14.60 8.76 -12.47
N THR A 424 15.02 9.93 -12.99
CA THR A 424 15.81 10.85 -12.21
C THR A 424 14.95 11.46 -11.12
N MET A 425 15.41 11.38 -9.88
CA MET A 425 14.75 11.98 -8.73
C MET A 425 15.28 13.39 -8.47
N ARG A 426 14.41 14.31 -8.09
CA ARG A 426 14.77 15.65 -7.64
C ARG A 426 15.53 15.56 -6.30
N GLY A 427 16.69 16.22 -6.21
CA GLY A 427 17.40 16.34 -4.92
C GLY A 427 16.58 17.11 -3.88
N PRO A 428 16.74 16.79 -2.58
CA PRO A 428 17.66 15.80 -2.00
C PRO A 428 17.05 14.37 -1.86
N TRP A 429 15.95 14.07 -2.50
CA TRP A 429 15.09 12.90 -2.27
C TRP A 429 15.53 11.60 -2.97
N GLN A 430 16.81 11.44 -3.25
CA GLN A 430 17.34 10.23 -3.90
C GLN A 430 17.27 9.02 -2.96
N VAL A 431 16.88 7.85 -3.48
CA VAL A 431 16.84 6.56 -2.78
C VAL A 431 17.98 5.63 -3.18
#